data_7c611b45aa49f3def69d94fe7fe426c9
#
_entry.id   7c611b45aa49f3def69d94fe7fe426c9
#
_cell.length_a   1.000
_cell.length_b   1.000
_cell.length_c   1.000
_cell.angle_alpha   90.00
_cell.angle_beta   90.00
_cell.angle_gamma   90.00
#
_symmetry.space_group_name_H-M   'P 1'
#
loop_
_entity.id
_entity.type
_entity.pdbx_description
1 polymer ?
#
loop_
_entity_poly.entity_id
_entity_poly.type
_entity_poly.pdbx_seq_one_letter_code
_entity_poly.pdbx_strand_id
1 'polypeptide(L)'
;ANLGGADLGGADLRGAFAGCPVKIENIHQRVFEAASAEGALDMGTWHVCDTTHCRAGWVVHLAGEAGYALEWALGGSTASAAAMIYLASDPTLEKIPDFYCSNEAALADMERMAALERERQA
;
A
#
# COMPACT_ATOMS: atom_id res chain seq x y z
N ALA A 1 -0.79 5.04 20.76
CA ALA A 1 0.61 5.11 20.34
C ALA A 1 0.79 6.14 19.24
N ASN A 2 1.83 6.88 19.32
CA ASN A 2 2.12 7.90 18.33
C ASN A 2 2.90 7.30 17.17
N LEU A 3 2.21 7.05 16.08
CA LEU A 3 2.85 6.49 14.88
C LEU A 3 3.47 7.58 14.00
N GLY A 4 3.07 8.82 14.18
CA GLY A 4 3.55 9.91 13.34
C GLY A 4 5.02 10.25 13.56
N GLY A 5 5.48 10.16 14.79
CA GLY A 5 6.87 10.43 15.11
C GLY A 5 7.68 9.18 15.37
N ALA A 6 7.07 8.04 15.29
CA ALA A 6 7.70 6.79 15.65
C ALA A 6 8.60 6.25 14.54
N ASP A 7 9.42 5.32 14.89
CA ASP A 7 10.16 4.53 13.95
C ASP A 7 9.16 3.69 13.14
N LEU A 8 9.02 4.01 11.87
CA LEU A 8 8.08 3.32 10.98
C LEU A 8 8.70 2.08 10.34
N GLY A 9 9.82 1.62 10.83
CA GLY A 9 10.46 0.42 10.31
C GLY A 9 10.05 -0.83 11.05
N GLY A 10 9.97 -1.88 10.30
CA GLY A 10 10.03 -3.25 10.76
C GLY A 10 9.07 -3.67 11.88
N ALA A 11 9.65 -4.23 12.90
CA ALA A 11 8.91 -4.93 13.95
C ALA A 11 7.96 -4.06 14.76
N ASP A 12 8.36 -2.81 15.03
CA ASP A 12 7.52 -1.91 15.83
C ASP A 12 6.22 -1.61 15.10
N LEU A 13 6.31 -1.37 13.80
CA LEU A 13 5.14 -1.06 13.01
C LEU A 13 4.21 -2.29 12.88
N ARG A 14 4.78 -3.47 12.74
CA ARG A 14 4.00 -4.70 12.71
C ARG A 14 3.24 -4.92 14.02
N GLY A 15 3.90 -4.65 15.14
CA GLY A 15 3.25 -4.76 16.43
C GLY A 15 2.09 -3.81 16.57
N ALA A 16 2.25 -2.58 16.08
CA ALA A 16 1.21 -1.55 16.14
C ALA A 16 0.00 -1.91 15.27
N PHE A 17 0.21 -2.61 14.16
CA PHE A 17 -0.85 -2.94 13.21
C PHE A 17 -1.25 -4.42 13.25
N ALA A 18 -0.82 -5.14 14.25
CA ALA A 18 -1.18 -6.54 14.40
C ALA A 18 -2.71 -6.67 14.47
N GLY A 19 -3.24 -7.65 13.78
CA GLY A 19 -4.67 -7.88 13.79
C GLY A 19 -5.47 -7.09 12.76
N CYS A 20 -4.82 -6.32 11.90
CA CYS A 20 -5.54 -5.65 10.82
C CYS A 20 -6.27 -6.68 9.95
N PRO A 21 -7.61 -6.57 9.81
CA PRO A 21 -8.37 -7.57 9.06
C PRO A 21 -8.37 -7.35 7.56
N VAL A 22 -7.85 -6.22 7.10
CA VAL A 22 -7.91 -5.87 5.68
C VAL A 22 -6.65 -6.37 4.99
N LYS A 23 -6.81 -7.34 4.10
CA LYS A 23 -5.71 -7.96 3.37
C LYS A 23 -6.03 -8.01 1.88
N ILE A 24 -4.99 -7.92 1.06
CA ILE A 24 -5.09 -8.11 -0.38
C ILE A 24 -4.18 -9.28 -0.75
N GLU A 25 -4.78 -10.34 -1.27
CA GLU A 25 -4.01 -11.48 -1.73
C GLU A 25 -3.21 -11.08 -2.97
N ASN A 26 -1.93 -11.46 -3.03
CA ASN A 26 -1.03 -11.08 -4.12
C ASN A 26 -0.92 -9.56 -4.28
N ILE A 27 -0.81 -8.87 -3.16
CA ILE A 27 -0.88 -7.40 -3.12
C ILE A 27 0.08 -6.73 -4.09
N HIS A 28 1.32 -7.20 -4.17
CA HIS A 28 2.33 -6.53 -5.00
C HIS A 28 2.02 -6.67 -6.48
N GLN A 29 1.59 -7.85 -6.91
CA GLN A 29 1.19 -8.08 -8.30
C GLN A 29 -0.07 -7.30 -8.65
N ARG A 30 -1.04 -7.27 -7.74
CA ARG A 30 -2.30 -6.57 -7.97
C ARG A 30 -2.12 -5.05 -8.03
N VAL A 31 -1.30 -4.50 -7.14
CA VAL A 31 -1.03 -3.06 -7.14
C VAL A 31 -0.29 -2.66 -8.40
N PHE A 32 0.73 -3.43 -8.79
CA PHE A 32 1.48 -3.13 -10.00
C PHE A 32 0.59 -3.22 -11.25
N GLU A 33 -0.21 -4.26 -11.34
CA GLU A 33 -1.13 -4.43 -12.47
C GLU A 33 -2.08 -3.23 -12.61
N ALA A 34 -2.66 -2.79 -11.51
CA ALA A 34 -3.60 -1.67 -11.52
C ALA A 34 -2.91 -0.35 -11.83
N ALA A 35 -1.79 -0.08 -11.18
CA ALA A 35 -1.10 1.21 -11.30
C ALA A 35 -0.35 1.37 -12.62
N SER A 36 0.02 0.27 -13.28
CA SER A 36 0.78 0.34 -14.52
C SER A 36 -0.08 0.62 -15.75
N ALA A 37 -1.40 0.62 -15.63
CA ALA A 37 -2.27 0.99 -16.73
C ALA A 37 -2.07 2.46 -17.07
N GLU A 38 -2.26 2.81 -18.34
CA GLU A 38 -2.06 4.18 -18.79
C GLU A 38 -2.93 5.15 -18.00
N GLY A 39 -2.30 6.19 -17.45
CA GLY A 39 -3.01 7.22 -16.71
C GLY A 39 -3.49 6.80 -15.32
N ALA A 40 -3.09 5.63 -14.85
CA ALA A 40 -3.62 5.07 -13.60
C ALA A 40 -2.85 5.50 -12.36
N LEU A 41 -1.62 5.98 -12.50
CA LEU A 41 -0.80 6.36 -11.36
C LEU A 41 -0.51 7.85 -11.34
N ASP A 42 -0.83 8.49 -10.22
CA ASP A 42 -0.46 9.89 -9.95
C ASP A 42 0.01 9.99 -8.51
N MET A 43 1.33 10.05 -8.33
CA MET A 43 1.93 10.14 -6.99
C MET A 43 1.78 11.52 -6.37
N GLY A 44 1.26 12.50 -7.10
CA GLY A 44 1.02 13.84 -6.58
C GLY A 44 -0.26 13.99 -5.78
N THR A 45 -1.11 12.97 -5.79
CA THR A 45 -2.36 13.01 -5.04
C THR A 45 -2.76 11.59 -4.62
N TRP A 46 -3.55 11.49 -3.55
CA TRP A 46 -3.95 10.17 -3.02
C TRP A 46 -4.98 9.48 -3.91
N HIS A 47 -6.04 10.20 -4.25
CA HIS A 47 -7.10 9.71 -5.12
C HIS A 47 -7.49 10.82 -6.09
N VAL A 48 -7.46 10.54 -7.39
CA VAL A 48 -7.93 11.49 -8.40
C VAL A 48 -9.36 11.13 -8.81
N CYS A 49 -9.57 9.86 -9.12
CA CYS A 49 -10.86 9.31 -9.51
C CYS A 49 -10.79 7.79 -9.33
N ASP A 50 -11.83 7.07 -9.72
CA ASP A 50 -11.87 5.61 -9.52
C ASP A 50 -10.76 4.86 -10.25
N THR A 51 -10.17 5.45 -11.28
CA THR A 51 -9.17 4.78 -12.11
C THR A 51 -7.78 5.40 -12.02
N THR A 52 -7.60 6.42 -11.17
CA THR A 52 -6.29 7.07 -11.00
C THR A 52 -6.05 7.37 -9.53
N HIS A 53 -4.98 6.80 -8.98
CA HIS A 53 -4.60 6.96 -7.58
C HIS A 53 -3.09 6.99 -7.46
N CYS A 54 -2.57 7.46 -6.33
CA CYS A 54 -1.17 7.21 -6.00
C CYS A 54 -1.01 5.75 -5.55
N ARG A 55 0.22 5.34 -5.23
CA ARG A 55 0.45 3.96 -4.78
C ARG A 55 -0.39 3.60 -3.56
N ALA A 56 -0.38 4.46 -2.53
CA ALA A 56 -1.18 4.21 -1.34
C ALA A 56 -2.67 4.22 -1.64
N GLY A 57 -3.11 5.13 -2.50
CA GLY A 57 -4.49 5.19 -2.94
C GLY A 57 -4.95 3.93 -3.64
N TRP A 58 -4.07 3.35 -4.49
CA TRP A 58 -4.39 2.08 -5.15
C TRP A 58 -4.56 0.94 -4.15
N VAL A 59 -3.71 0.89 -3.13
CA VAL A 59 -3.84 -0.14 -2.09
C VAL A 59 -5.21 -0.04 -1.41
N VAL A 60 -5.61 1.15 -1.01
CA VAL A 60 -6.91 1.37 -0.37
C VAL A 60 -8.04 1.01 -1.33
N HIS A 61 -7.95 1.46 -2.58
CA HIS A 61 -8.99 1.22 -3.58
C HIS A 61 -9.16 -0.28 -3.87
N LEU A 62 -8.07 -1.01 -4.02
CA LEU A 62 -8.11 -2.44 -4.29
C LEU A 62 -8.67 -3.25 -3.12
N ALA A 63 -8.56 -2.73 -1.91
CA ALA A 63 -9.16 -3.35 -0.74
C ALA A 63 -10.66 -3.12 -0.65
N GLY A 64 -11.21 -2.31 -1.55
CA GLY A 64 -12.66 -2.10 -1.66
C GLY A 64 -13.25 -1.32 -0.48
N GLU A 65 -14.48 -1.63 -0.15
CA GLU A 65 -15.17 -0.93 0.94
C GLU A 65 -14.42 -1.02 2.26
N ALA A 66 -13.82 -2.17 2.54
CA ALA A 66 -13.04 -2.37 3.77
C ALA A 66 -11.83 -1.44 3.81
N GLY A 67 -11.17 -1.22 2.65
CA GLY A 67 -10.05 -0.30 2.55
C GLY A 67 -10.47 1.14 2.83
N TYR A 68 -11.56 1.58 2.24
CA TYR A 68 -12.06 2.94 2.47
C TYR A 68 -12.56 3.12 3.89
N ALA A 69 -13.16 2.10 4.48
CA ALA A 69 -13.59 2.15 5.88
C ALA A 69 -12.39 2.29 6.81
N LEU A 70 -11.31 1.58 6.52
CA LEU A 70 -10.08 1.69 7.29
C LEU A 70 -9.47 3.09 7.16
N GLU A 71 -9.42 3.62 5.94
CA GLU A 71 -8.93 4.98 5.70
C GLU A 71 -9.74 5.99 6.52
N TRP A 72 -11.05 5.87 6.50
CA TRP A 72 -11.93 6.73 7.27
C TRP A 72 -11.68 6.60 8.77
N ALA A 73 -11.55 5.37 9.27
CA ALA A 73 -11.29 5.10 10.68
C ALA A 73 -9.96 5.68 11.16
N LEU A 74 -9.01 5.86 10.26
CA LEU A 74 -7.70 6.45 10.56
C LEU A 74 -7.67 7.96 10.30
N GLY A 75 -8.82 8.61 10.31
CA GLY A 75 -8.92 10.05 10.13
C GLY A 75 -8.70 10.52 8.69
N GLY A 76 -8.92 9.65 7.72
CA GLY A 76 -8.72 9.97 6.32
C GLY A 76 -7.28 9.80 5.85
N SER A 77 -6.42 9.17 6.66
CA SER A 77 -5.03 8.97 6.29
C SER A 77 -4.87 7.80 5.32
N THR A 78 -4.73 8.12 4.05
CA THR A 78 -4.50 7.12 2.99
C THR A 78 -3.19 6.36 3.24
N ALA A 79 -2.14 7.08 3.60
CA ALA A 79 -0.83 6.47 3.86
C ALA A 79 -0.88 5.46 5.01
N SER A 80 -1.56 5.81 6.10
CA SER A 80 -1.68 4.91 7.25
C SER A 80 -2.49 3.66 6.90
N ALA A 81 -3.59 3.84 6.19
CA ALA A 81 -4.42 2.71 5.76
C ALA A 81 -3.63 1.78 4.84
N ALA A 82 -2.93 2.34 3.86
CA ALA A 82 -2.12 1.54 2.94
C ALA A 82 -1.00 0.80 3.66
N ALA A 83 -0.34 1.45 4.63
CA ALA A 83 0.71 0.81 5.41
C ALA A 83 0.17 -0.42 6.16
N MET A 84 -0.98 -0.27 6.80
CA MET A 84 -1.60 -1.38 7.51
C MET A 84 -1.95 -2.54 6.57
N ILE A 85 -2.51 -2.22 5.42
CA ILE A 85 -2.90 -3.23 4.44
C ILE A 85 -1.67 -3.95 3.88
N TYR A 86 -0.60 -3.21 3.58
CA TYR A 86 0.64 -3.83 3.13
C TYR A 86 1.20 -4.81 4.16
N LEU A 87 1.27 -4.38 5.41
CA LEU A 87 1.83 -5.24 6.45
C LEU A 87 0.97 -6.48 6.73
N ALA A 88 -0.35 -6.33 6.67
CA ALA A 88 -1.26 -7.46 6.84
C ALA A 88 -1.18 -8.42 5.66
N SER A 89 -0.95 -7.88 4.46
CA SER A 89 -0.97 -8.66 3.22
C SER A 89 0.36 -9.36 2.93
N ASP A 90 1.47 -8.79 3.39
CA ASP A 90 2.81 -9.36 3.16
C ASP A 90 3.58 -9.46 4.48
N PRO A 91 3.55 -10.62 5.13
CA PRO A 91 4.26 -10.81 6.39
C PRO A 91 5.77 -10.70 6.29
N THR A 92 6.35 -10.76 5.09
CA THR A 92 7.79 -10.65 4.90
C THR A 92 8.29 -9.21 4.75
N LEU A 93 7.34 -8.26 4.69
CA LEU A 93 7.69 -6.87 4.45
C LEU A 93 8.42 -6.28 5.66
N GLU A 94 9.64 -5.81 5.45
CA GLU A 94 10.46 -5.24 6.53
C GLU A 94 10.28 -3.74 6.67
N LYS A 95 9.77 -3.09 5.63
CA LYS A 95 9.73 -1.65 5.56
C LYS A 95 8.55 -1.21 4.68
N ILE A 96 7.87 -0.16 5.12
CA ILE A 96 6.75 0.40 4.37
C ILE A 96 7.26 0.99 3.04
N PRO A 97 6.58 0.74 1.92
CA PRO A 97 6.95 1.37 0.66
C PRO A 97 6.90 2.89 0.75
N ASP A 98 7.71 3.56 -0.08
CA ASP A 98 7.72 5.01 -0.15
C ASP A 98 6.49 5.50 -0.91
N PHE A 99 5.60 6.21 -0.22
CA PHE A 99 4.39 6.75 -0.82
C PHE A 99 4.56 8.16 -1.38
N TYR A 100 5.78 8.68 -1.37
CA TYR A 100 6.04 10.08 -1.72
C TYR A 100 7.04 10.26 -2.84
N CYS A 101 7.49 9.18 -3.46
CA CYS A 101 8.44 9.26 -4.57
C CYS A 101 7.73 9.58 -5.89
N SER A 102 8.50 9.71 -6.97
CA SER A 102 7.95 9.99 -8.29
C SER A 102 7.17 8.80 -8.84
N ASN A 103 6.37 9.05 -9.88
CA ASN A 103 5.65 7.98 -10.57
C ASN A 103 6.61 6.90 -11.08
N GLU A 104 7.72 7.31 -11.68
CA GLU A 104 8.71 6.38 -12.22
C GLU A 104 9.31 5.50 -11.15
N ALA A 105 9.72 6.11 -10.02
CA ALA A 105 10.32 5.37 -8.92
C ALA A 105 9.30 4.44 -8.27
N ALA A 106 8.06 4.88 -8.14
CA ALA A 106 7.00 4.06 -7.58
C ALA A 106 6.72 2.84 -8.45
N LEU A 107 6.60 3.03 -9.76
CA LEU A 107 6.34 1.93 -10.69
C LEU A 107 7.49 0.92 -10.69
N ALA A 108 8.73 1.40 -10.68
CA ALA A 108 9.88 0.50 -10.64
C ALA A 108 9.89 -0.36 -9.38
N ASP A 109 9.57 0.23 -8.24
CA ASP A 109 9.51 -0.50 -6.99
C ASP A 109 8.35 -1.50 -6.96
N MET A 110 7.19 -1.09 -7.45
CA MET A 110 6.02 -1.97 -7.54
C MET A 110 6.31 -3.18 -8.44
N GLU A 111 6.98 -2.95 -9.57
CA GLU A 111 7.36 -4.04 -10.48
C GLU A 111 8.31 -5.01 -9.82
N ARG A 112 9.32 -4.48 -9.11
CA ARG A 112 10.30 -5.29 -8.39
C ARG A 112 9.60 -6.15 -7.32
N MET A 113 8.72 -5.56 -6.55
CA MET A 113 8.00 -6.28 -5.50
C MET A 113 7.04 -7.32 -6.07
N ALA A 114 6.40 -7.00 -7.20
CA ALA A 114 5.53 -7.96 -7.89
C ALA A 114 6.31 -9.17 -8.37
N ALA A 115 7.51 -8.95 -8.92
CA ALA A 115 8.36 -10.04 -9.37
C ALA A 115 8.81 -10.93 -8.22
N LEU A 116 9.21 -10.33 -7.10
CA LEU A 116 9.61 -11.09 -5.92
C LEU A 116 8.46 -11.91 -5.35
N GLU A 117 7.27 -11.35 -5.33
CA GLU A 117 6.08 -12.06 -4.85
C GLU A 117 5.78 -13.26 -5.73
N ARG A 118 5.86 -13.08 -7.05
CA ARG A 118 5.63 -14.16 -8.00
C ARG A 118 6.66 -15.28 -7.82
N GLU A 119 7.92 -14.91 -7.60
CA GLU A 119 8.98 -15.91 -7.35
C GLU A 119 8.73 -16.72 -6.10
N ARG A 120 8.24 -16.08 -5.03
CA ARG A 120 7.94 -16.79 -3.78
C ARG A 120 6.79 -17.77 -3.93
N GLN A 121 5.93 -17.56 -4.91
CA GLN A 121 4.77 -18.40 -5.18
C GLN A 121 5.06 -19.55 -6.14
N ALA A 122 6.22 -19.52 -6.78
CA ALA A 122 6.60 -20.54 -7.76
C ALA A 122 6.98 -21.86 -7.12
#